data_ced9c27df078faa016d6f133bb952e98
#
_entry.id   ced9c27df078faa016d6f133bb952e98
#
_cell.length_a   1.000
_cell.length_b   1.000
_cell.length_c   1.000
_cell.angle_alpha   90.00
_cell.angle_beta   90.00
_cell.angle_gamma   90.00
#
_symmetry.space_group_name_H-M   'P 1'
#
loop_
_entity.id
_entity.type
_entity.pdbx_description
1 polymer ?
#
loop_
_entity_poly.entity_id
_entity_poly.type
_entity_poly.pdbx_seq_one_letter_code
_entity_poly.pdbx_strand_id
1 'polypeptide(L)'
;MNTYMANPDKIERKWYVVDATGYTLGRLASEVAKVLRGKNKPEFTPHIDTGDYVIVVNAKDVKVTGKKMDQKIYYNHSDYVGGMRETTLAEMMAKKPEKVIELAVKGMLPKGPLGRSMIKKLRVYAGPEHEQQAQKPEELKF
;
A
#
# COMPACT_ATOMS: atom_id res chain seq x y z
N MET A 1 18.27 -15.49 -28.50
CA MET A 1 18.19 -14.53 -27.37
C MET A 1 17.13 -15.00 -26.40
N ASN A 2 17.48 -15.26 -25.16
CA ASN A 2 16.53 -15.77 -24.18
C ASN A 2 16.10 -14.63 -23.23
N THR A 3 14.79 -14.41 -23.15
CA THR A 3 14.22 -13.46 -22.20
C THR A 3 14.06 -14.15 -20.83
N TYR A 4 14.51 -13.50 -19.78
CA TYR A 4 14.32 -14.00 -18.42
C TYR A 4 12.85 -13.93 -18.01
N MET A 5 12.35 -15.02 -17.47
CA MET A 5 11.04 -15.10 -16.81
C MET A 5 11.22 -15.59 -15.39
N ALA A 6 10.65 -14.87 -14.42
CA ALA A 6 10.73 -15.28 -13.01
C ALA A 6 9.96 -16.57 -12.77
N ASN A 7 10.49 -17.42 -11.91
CA ASN A 7 9.80 -18.61 -11.45
C ASN A 7 9.22 -18.31 -10.04
N PRO A 8 7.90 -18.45 -9.84
CA PRO A 8 7.27 -18.16 -8.55
C PRO A 8 7.91 -18.90 -7.35
N ASP A 9 8.40 -20.12 -7.57
CA ASP A 9 8.99 -20.94 -6.51
C ASP A 9 10.41 -20.53 -6.11
N LYS A 10 11.08 -19.74 -6.95
CA LYS A 10 12.46 -19.29 -6.75
C LYS A 10 12.58 -17.82 -6.34
N ILE A 11 11.47 -17.12 -6.20
CA ILE A 11 11.48 -15.70 -5.84
C ILE A 11 11.73 -15.58 -4.34
N GLU A 12 12.79 -14.85 -3.97
CA GLU A 12 13.05 -14.46 -2.59
C GLU A 12 12.31 -13.17 -2.28
N ARG A 13 11.46 -13.19 -1.25
CA ARG A 13 10.71 -12.03 -0.78
C ARG A 13 11.28 -11.56 0.55
N LYS A 14 11.61 -10.29 0.60
CA LYS A 14 12.07 -9.62 1.82
C LYS A 14 10.91 -8.88 2.49
N TRP A 15 11.11 -8.54 3.74
CA TRP A 15 10.20 -7.71 4.50
C TRP A 15 10.83 -6.34 4.73
N TYR A 16 10.08 -5.29 4.44
CA TYR A 16 10.50 -3.91 4.65
C TYR A 16 9.54 -3.19 5.56
N VAL A 17 10.07 -2.32 6.40
CA VAL A 17 9.29 -1.41 7.23
C VAL A 17 9.55 0.03 6.78
N VAL A 18 8.48 0.81 6.61
CA VAL A 18 8.50 2.20 6.18
C VAL A 18 7.74 3.04 7.20
N ASP A 19 8.35 4.13 7.65
CA ASP A 19 7.69 5.12 8.48
C ASP A 19 6.97 6.14 7.59
N ALA A 20 5.67 6.29 7.76
CA ALA A 20 4.85 7.22 6.98
C ALA A 20 5.01 8.68 7.44
N THR A 21 5.61 8.92 8.58
CA THR A 21 5.80 10.27 9.13
C THR A 21 6.61 11.15 8.18
N GLY A 22 6.06 12.30 7.82
CA GLY A 22 6.74 13.27 6.95
C GLY A 22 6.57 13.03 5.45
N TYR A 23 6.10 11.88 5.02
CA TYR A 23 5.78 11.62 3.62
C TYR A 23 4.39 12.12 3.25
N THR A 24 4.23 12.58 2.01
CA THR A 24 2.91 12.83 1.45
C THR A 24 2.25 11.51 1.01
N LEU A 25 0.95 11.39 1.23
CA LEU A 25 0.20 10.17 0.97
C LEU A 25 0.43 9.59 -0.44
N GLY A 26 0.28 10.42 -1.47
CA GLY A 26 0.41 9.94 -2.86
C GLY A 26 1.82 9.48 -3.21
N ARG A 27 2.84 10.19 -2.77
CA ARG A 27 4.25 9.81 -3.01
C ARG A 27 4.65 8.55 -2.25
N LEU A 28 4.24 8.45 -0.99
CA LEU A 28 4.45 7.24 -0.20
C LEU A 28 3.77 6.04 -0.87
N ALA A 29 2.50 6.18 -1.26
CA ALA A 29 1.75 5.11 -1.90
C ALA A 29 2.37 4.65 -3.22
N SER A 30 2.90 5.55 -4.04
CA SER A 30 3.55 5.20 -5.29
C SER A 30 4.84 4.39 -5.10
N GLU A 31 5.67 4.76 -4.13
CA GLU A 31 6.89 4.02 -3.81
C GLU A 31 6.58 2.65 -3.19
N VAL A 32 5.61 2.59 -2.29
CA VAL A 32 5.15 1.32 -1.70
C VAL A 32 4.58 0.39 -2.78
N ALA A 33 3.77 0.91 -3.70
CA ALA A 33 3.22 0.13 -4.81
C ALA A 33 4.32 -0.42 -5.74
N LYS A 34 5.36 0.36 -5.98
CA LYS A 34 6.53 -0.06 -6.76
C LYS A 34 7.23 -1.26 -6.12
N VAL A 35 7.44 -1.23 -4.81
CA VAL A 35 8.05 -2.34 -4.06
C VAL A 35 7.14 -3.56 -4.02
N LEU A 36 5.85 -3.40 -3.80
CA LEU A 36 4.86 -4.48 -3.80
C LEU A 36 4.76 -5.20 -5.15
N ARG A 37 4.90 -4.44 -6.23
CA ARG A 37 4.89 -5.00 -7.59
C ARG A 37 6.21 -5.63 -8.01
N GLY A 38 7.31 -5.24 -7.37
CA GLY A 38 8.65 -5.75 -7.67
C GLY A 38 9.38 -5.01 -8.77
N LYS A 39 8.93 -3.81 -9.17
CA LYS A 39 9.59 -3.02 -10.22
C LYS A 39 11.02 -2.59 -9.90
N ASN A 40 11.41 -2.60 -8.63
CA ASN A 40 12.76 -2.29 -8.18
C ASN A 40 13.74 -3.46 -8.32
N LYS A 41 13.24 -4.65 -8.67
CA LYS A 41 14.07 -5.84 -8.85
C LYS A 41 14.42 -6.05 -10.32
N PRO A 42 15.66 -6.52 -10.65
CA PRO A 42 16.04 -6.84 -12.02
C PRO A 42 15.27 -8.03 -12.59
N GLU A 43 14.78 -8.91 -11.74
CA GLU A 43 13.99 -10.11 -12.10
C GLU A 43 12.49 -9.84 -12.30
N PHE A 44 12.08 -8.56 -12.33
CA PHE A 44 10.68 -8.17 -12.51
C PHE A 44 10.06 -8.80 -13.75
N THR A 45 8.95 -9.50 -13.56
CA THR A 45 8.16 -10.11 -14.64
C THR A 45 6.69 -9.66 -14.47
N PRO A 46 6.07 -9.03 -15.50
CA PRO A 46 4.76 -8.40 -15.33
C PRO A 46 3.62 -9.33 -14.92
N HIS A 47 3.66 -10.61 -15.34
CA HIS A 47 2.58 -11.57 -15.05
C HIS A 47 2.81 -12.39 -13.77
N ILE A 48 3.92 -12.17 -13.08
CA ILE A 48 4.28 -12.87 -11.83
C ILE A 48 4.47 -11.85 -10.73
N ASP A 49 4.03 -12.21 -9.52
CA ASP A 49 4.22 -11.39 -8.33
C ASP A 49 5.67 -11.56 -7.80
N THR A 50 6.54 -10.66 -8.21
CA THR A 50 7.96 -10.64 -7.81
C THR A 50 8.25 -9.68 -6.65
N GLY A 51 7.25 -8.98 -6.15
CA GLY A 51 7.42 -7.95 -5.12
C GLY A 51 7.65 -8.47 -3.71
N ASP A 52 8.03 -7.56 -2.83
CA ASP A 52 8.33 -7.82 -1.43
C ASP A 52 7.15 -7.46 -0.52
N TYR A 53 7.24 -7.87 0.75
CA TYR A 53 6.32 -7.47 1.80
C TYR A 53 6.68 -6.08 2.33
N VAL A 54 5.69 -5.24 2.54
CA VAL A 54 5.88 -3.89 3.08
C VAL A 54 5.00 -3.69 4.31
N ILE A 55 5.61 -3.18 5.36
CA ILE A 55 4.96 -2.77 6.59
C ILE A 55 5.03 -1.24 6.65
N VAL A 56 3.91 -0.57 6.75
CA VAL A 56 3.85 0.88 6.93
C VAL A 56 3.41 1.17 8.36
N VAL A 57 4.20 1.94 9.07
CA VAL A 57 3.92 2.37 10.44
C VAL A 57 3.62 3.86 10.48
N ASN A 58 3.02 4.32 11.57
CA ASN A 58 2.64 5.72 11.77
C ASN A 58 1.69 6.26 10.68
N ALA A 59 0.73 5.45 10.24
CA ALA A 59 -0.22 5.86 9.21
C ALA A 59 -1.01 7.13 9.55
N LYS A 60 -1.23 7.39 10.84
CA LYS A 60 -1.91 8.60 11.31
C LYS A 60 -1.14 9.91 11.04
N ASP A 61 0.16 9.82 10.87
CA ASP A 61 1.05 10.98 10.71
C ASP A 61 1.40 11.27 9.24
N VAL A 62 0.77 10.57 8.30
CA VAL A 62 0.95 10.83 6.86
C VAL A 62 0.40 12.21 6.50
N LYS A 63 1.11 12.91 5.63
CA LYS A 63 0.73 14.27 5.19
C LYS A 63 -0.10 14.23 3.92
N VAL A 64 -1.02 15.18 3.81
CA VAL A 64 -1.75 15.48 2.59
C VAL A 64 -1.61 16.96 2.27
N THR A 65 -1.57 17.31 0.98
CA THR A 65 -1.39 18.68 0.53
C THR A 65 -2.72 19.38 0.22
N GLY A 66 -2.72 20.70 0.28
CA GLY A 66 -3.88 21.51 -0.05
C GLY A 66 -5.06 21.29 0.90
N LYS A 67 -6.26 21.40 0.36
CA LYS A 67 -7.51 21.24 1.12
C LYS A 67 -8.09 19.83 1.06
N LYS A 68 -7.29 18.83 0.74
CA LYS A 68 -7.75 17.43 0.60
C LYS A 68 -8.35 16.86 1.88
N MET A 69 -7.89 17.32 3.04
CA MET A 69 -8.41 16.85 4.31
C MET A 69 -9.93 17.07 4.43
N ASP A 70 -10.41 18.20 3.91
CA ASP A 70 -11.82 18.56 3.93
C ASP A 70 -12.59 18.21 2.65
N GLN A 71 -11.91 18.20 1.51
CA GLN A 71 -12.54 18.08 0.19
C GLN A 71 -12.50 16.67 -0.40
N LYS A 72 -11.51 15.85 -0.02
CA LYS A 72 -11.43 14.47 -0.51
C LYS A 72 -12.50 13.63 0.15
N ILE A 73 -13.33 12.97 -0.67
CA ILE A 73 -14.44 12.15 -0.20
C ILE A 73 -14.24 10.70 -0.68
N TYR A 74 -14.41 9.77 0.24
CA TYR A 74 -14.47 8.34 -0.04
C TYR A 74 -15.91 7.90 -0.15
N TYR A 75 -16.27 7.28 -1.26
CA TYR A 75 -17.63 6.83 -1.55
C TYR A 75 -17.75 5.33 -1.34
N ASN A 76 -18.78 4.91 -0.63
CA ASN A 76 -19.22 3.54 -0.52
C ASN A 76 -20.73 3.50 -0.71
N HIS A 77 -21.25 2.43 -1.30
CA HIS A 77 -22.68 2.25 -1.37
C HIS A 77 -23.06 0.84 -0.93
N SER A 78 -24.21 0.71 -0.30
CA SER A 78 -24.91 -0.56 -0.15
C SER A 78 -25.64 -0.88 -1.44
N ASP A 79 -26.08 -2.13 -1.63
CA ASP A 79 -26.84 -2.55 -2.82
C ASP A 79 -28.30 -2.04 -2.83
N TYR A 80 -28.64 -1.12 -1.92
CA TYR A 80 -29.96 -0.50 -1.82
C TYR A 80 -30.00 0.86 -2.47
N VAL A 81 -31.15 1.23 -3.04
CA VAL A 81 -31.38 2.56 -3.57
C VAL A 81 -31.20 3.63 -2.47
N GLY A 82 -30.44 4.70 -2.76
CA GLY A 82 -30.11 5.74 -1.77
C GLY A 82 -29.09 5.32 -0.72
N GLY A 83 -28.43 4.19 -0.88
CA GLY A 83 -27.41 3.66 0.07
C GLY A 83 -26.01 4.23 -0.12
N MET A 84 -25.80 5.32 -0.85
CA MET A 84 -24.50 5.98 -1.01
C MET A 84 -24.05 6.59 0.32
N ARG A 85 -22.83 6.25 0.74
CA ARG A 85 -22.19 6.82 1.93
C ARG A 85 -20.96 7.59 1.53
N GLU A 86 -20.80 8.76 2.10
CA GLU A 86 -19.67 9.65 1.90
C GLU A 86 -18.89 9.80 3.21
N THR A 87 -17.57 9.66 3.12
CA THR A 87 -16.67 9.84 4.26
C THR A 87 -15.55 10.78 3.83
N THR A 88 -15.34 11.86 4.55
CA THR A 88 -14.24 12.79 4.28
C THR A 88 -12.90 12.17 4.67
N LEU A 89 -11.80 12.68 4.10
CA LEU A 89 -10.47 12.23 4.47
C LEU A 89 -10.19 12.46 5.97
N ALA A 90 -10.65 13.59 6.53
CA ALA A 90 -10.52 13.88 7.96
C ALA A 90 -11.19 12.82 8.85
N GLU A 91 -12.41 12.42 8.49
CA GLU A 91 -13.13 11.37 9.21
C GLU A 91 -12.45 10.00 9.08
N MET A 92 -11.95 9.69 7.89
CA MET A 92 -11.23 8.44 7.65
C MET A 92 -9.93 8.38 8.45
N MET A 93 -9.16 9.47 8.48
CA MET A 93 -7.94 9.58 9.29
C MET A 93 -8.20 9.45 10.79
N ALA A 94 -9.34 9.97 11.26
CA ALA A 94 -9.71 9.88 12.67
C ALA A 94 -10.13 8.45 13.07
N LYS A 95 -10.86 7.76 12.20
CA LYS A 95 -11.43 6.45 12.50
C LYS A 95 -10.53 5.28 12.11
N LYS A 96 -10.01 5.30 10.87
CA LYS A 96 -9.22 4.20 10.28
C LYS A 96 -8.12 4.75 9.37
N PRO A 97 -7.04 5.29 9.94
CA PRO A 97 -5.95 5.86 9.14
C PRO A 97 -5.26 4.83 8.23
N GLU A 98 -5.27 3.54 8.62
CA GLU A 98 -4.71 2.46 7.82
C GLU A 98 -5.40 2.35 6.45
N LYS A 99 -6.71 2.53 6.42
CA LYS A 99 -7.51 2.45 5.18
C LYS A 99 -7.13 3.53 4.18
N VAL A 100 -6.70 4.68 4.62
CA VAL A 100 -6.27 5.78 3.73
C VAL A 100 -5.09 5.33 2.88
N ILE A 101 -4.06 4.75 3.50
CA ILE A 101 -2.88 4.24 2.81
C ILE A 101 -3.21 3.01 1.98
N GLU A 102 -3.97 2.06 2.51
CA GLU A 102 -4.40 0.86 1.77
C GLU A 102 -5.13 1.20 0.48
N LEU A 103 -6.08 2.13 0.52
CA LEU A 103 -6.85 2.54 -0.64
C LEU A 103 -5.98 3.28 -1.67
N ALA A 104 -5.06 4.12 -1.21
CA ALA A 104 -4.13 4.82 -2.09
C ALA A 104 -3.22 3.83 -2.84
N VAL A 105 -2.64 2.87 -2.13
CA VAL A 105 -1.78 1.83 -2.73
C VAL A 105 -2.58 0.92 -3.65
N LYS A 106 -3.77 0.49 -3.23
CA LYS A 106 -4.65 -0.36 -4.06
C LYS A 106 -5.01 0.30 -5.39
N GLY A 107 -5.23 1.61 -5.38
CA GLY A 107 -5.49 2.36 -6.61
C GLY A 107 -4.31 2.40 -7.58
N MET A 108 -3.08 2.24 -7.08
CA MET A 108 -1.84 2.28 -7.87
C MET A 108 -1.34 0.89 -8.29
N LEU A 109 -1.92 -0.17 -7.74
CA LEU A 109 -1.61 -1.55 -8.13
C LEU A 109 -2.46 -1.98 -9.34
N PRO A 110 -2.01 -3.00 -10.09
CA PRO A 110 -2.80 -3.56 -11.19
C PRO A 110 -4.20 -4.00 -10.74
N LYS A 111 -5.16 -3.90 -11.64
CA LYS A 111 -6.50 -4.45 -11.44
C LYS A 111 -6.50 -5.94 -11.79
N GLY A 112 -7.28 -6.72 -11.10
CA GLY A 112 -7.42 -8.15 -11.35
C GLY A 112 -6.81 -9.05 -10.27
N PRO A 113 -6.73 -10.37 -10.50
CA PRO A 113 -6.28 -11.33 -9.48
C PRO A 113 -4.87 -11.09 -8.96
N LEU A 114 -3.93 -10.77 -9.85
CA LEU A 114 -2.54 -10.51 -9.48
C LEU A 114 -2.40 -9.28 -8.57
N GLY A 115 -3.07 -8.18 -8.90
CA GLY A 115 -3.10 -6.98 -8.07
C GLY A 115 -3.73 -7.23 -6.70
N ARG A 116 -4.76 -8.05 -6.63
CA ARG A 116 -5.36 -8.47 -5.34
C ARG A 116 -4.41 -9.31 -4.49
N SER A 117 -3.56 -10.10 -5.11
CA SER A 117 -2.49 -10.83 -4.40
C SER A 117 -1.39 -9.90 -3.91
N MET A 118 -1.02 -8.90 -4.70
CA MET A 118 -0.01 -7.90 -4.32
C MET A 118 -0.42 -7.09 -3.10
N ILE A 119 -1.67 -6.63 -3.02
CA ILE A 119 -2.14 -5.82 -1.90
C ILE A 119 -2.14 -6.58 -0.58
N LYS A 120 -2.26 -7.89 -0.59
CA LYS A 120 -2.19 -8.73 0.61
C LYS A 120 -0.82 -8.73 1.28
N LYS A 121 0.23 -8.35 0.57
CA LYS A 121 1.58 -8.21 1.12
C LYS A 121 1.81 -6.89 1.84
N LEU A 122 0.86 -5.98 1.81
CA LEU A 122 0.90 -4.73 2.54
C LEU A 122 0.31 -4.90 3.93
N ARG A 123 1.03 -4.41 4.93
CA ARG A 123 0.54 -4.28 6.31
C ARG A 123 0.66 -2.83 6.73
N VAL A 124 -0.41 -2.24 7.21
CA VAL A 124 -0.44 -0.84 7.63
C VAL A 124 -0.86 -0.76 9.09
N TYR A 125 -0.12 0.02 9.86
CA TYR A 125 -0.38 0.25 11.28
C TYR A 125 -0.46 1.76 11.56
N ALA A 126 -1.43 2.14 12.37
CA ALA A 126 -1.63 3.55 12.75
C ALA A 126 -0.51 4.09 13.64
N GLY A 127 0.00 3.27 14.53
CA GLY A 127 1.07 3.61 15.48
C GLY A 127 2.46 3.16 15.01
N PRO A 128 3.47 3.34 15.87
CA PRO A 128 4.86 2.99 15.55
C PRO A 128 5.16 1.49 15.66
N GLU A 129 4.30 0.71 16.28
CA GLU A 129 4.51 -0.71 16.51
C GLU A 129 3.85 -1.57 15.43
N HIS A 130 4.49 -2.68 15.09
CA HIS A 130 3.96 -3.70 14.19
C HIS A 130 4.12 -5.11 14.78
N GLU A 131 3.39 -6.06 14.23
CA GLU A 131 3.35 -7.44 14.75
C GLU A 131 4.30 -8.41 14.03
N GLN A 132 5.07 -7.93 13.05
CA GLN A 132 5.91 -8.77 12.20
C GLN A 132 7.40 -8.78 12.62
N GLN A 133 7.68 -8.70 13.90
CA GLN A 133 9.07 -8.69 14.41
C GLN A 133 9.84 -10.00 14.08
N ALA A 134 9.14 -11.12 14.07
CA ALA A 134 9.72 -12.42 13.74
C ALA A 134 10.28 -12.49 12.30
N GLN A 135 9.77 -11.67 11.39
CA GLN A 135 10.23 -11.59 10.00
C GLN A 135 11.50 -10.76 9.82
N LYS A 136 11.97 -10.10 10.86
CA LYS A 136 13.17 -9.22 10.85
C LYS A 136 13.14 -8.24 9.69
N PRO A 137 12.14 -7.36 9.61
CA PRO A 137 12.01 -6.42 8.51
C PRO A 137 13.17 -5.42 8.47
N GLU A 138 13.64 -5.10 7.26
CA GLU A 138 14.65 -4.08 7.02
C GLU A 138 13.97 -2.70 6.91
N GLU A 139 14.61 -1.66 7.45
CA GLU A 139 14.11 -0.29 7.29
C GLU A 139 14.33 0.18 5.85
N LEU A 140 13.28 0.73 5.25
CA LEU A 140 13.30 1.29 3.90
C LEU A 140 12.94 2.78 3.95
N LYS A 141 13.78 3.61 3.34
CA LYS A 141 13.55 5.05 3.18
C LYS A 141 13.47 5.41 1.70
N PHE A 142 12.53 6.26 1.37
CA PHE A 142 12.34 6.73 0.00
C PHE A 142 12.89 8.14 -0.22
#